data_e58583744d7e588b81b3b0ad986cf212
#
_entry.id   e58583744d7e588b81b3b0ad986cf212
#
_cell.length_a   1.000
_cell.length_b   1.000
_cell.length_c   1.000
_cell.angle_alpha   90.00
_cell.angle_beta   90.00
_cell.angle_gamma   90.00
#
_symmetry.space_group_name_H-M   'P 1'
#
loop_
_entity.id
_entity.type
_entity.pdbx_description
1 polymer ?
#
loop_
_entity_poly.entity_id
_entity_poly.type
_entity_poly.pdbx_seq_one_letter_code
_entity_poly.pdbx_strand_id
1 'polypeptide(L)'
;MNITNLSGKIIMSEIFFTKSERETEEFAFNLAKDNKFKSGDIVALRGDLGAGKTAFTRGLVRFFAPDSRVTSPTFSLVNQYKNVLHFDMYRINSEDDLLSIGFFDELDKNNIIIIEWFDKIADFFDEETVRIDIAKINENERKIIYADTRY
;
A
#
# COMPACT_ATOMS: atom_id res chain seq x y z
N MET A 1 19.21 1.54 -3.11
CA MET A 1 19.50 2.14 -4.44
C MET A 1 18.72 3.45 -4.57
N ASN A 2 19.39 4.51 -4.97
CA ASN A 2 18.73 5.80 -5.19
C ASN A 2 18.35 5.93 -6.66
N ILE A 3 17.06 6.19 -6.92
CA ILE A 3 16.57 6.41 -8.28
C ILE A 3 16.05 7.85 -8.35
N THR A 4 16.46 8.58 -9.39
CA THR A 4 15.93 9.92 -9.64
C THR A 4 14.72 9.78 -10.56
N ASN A 5 13.56 10.30 -10.14
CA ASN A 5 12.36 10.32 -10.96
C ASN A 5 12.40 11.45 -12.01
N LEU A 6 11.37 11.52 -12.87
CA LEU A 6 11.29 12.52 -13.95
C LEU A 6 11.28 13.97 -13.46
N SER A 7 10.92 14.22 -12.20
CA SER A 7 10.97 15.57 -11.60
C SER A 7 12.30 15.88 -10.93
N GLY A 8 13.30 15.02 -11.05
CA GLY A 8 14.62 15.19 -10.43
C GLY A 8 14.66 14.87 -8.96
N LYS A 9 13.58 14.32 -8.40
CA LYS A 9 13.50 13.94 -6.99
C LYS A 9 14.21 12.63 -6.74
N ILE A 10 15.04 12.57 -5.72
CA ILE A 10 15.71 11.32 -5.32
C ILE A 10 14.70 10.45 -4.57
N ILE A 11 14.55 9.22 -5.04
CA ILE A 11 13.71 8.20 -4.41
C ILE A 11 14.62 7.10 -3.86
N MET A 12 14.47 6.80 -2.57
CA MET A 12 15.16 5.66 -1.96
C MET A 12 14.36 4.40 -2.28
N SER A 13 14.94 3.49 -3.04
CA SER A 13 14.26 2.24 -3.38
C SER A 13 15.13 1.02 -3.08
N GLU A 14 14.48 -0.06 -2.68
CA GLU A 14 15.09 -1.35 -2.40
C GLU A 14 14.26 -2.44 -3.04
N ILE A 15 14.92 -3.50 -3.51
CA ILE A 15 14.29 -4.64 -4.17
C ILE A 15 14.42 -5.86 -3.27
N PHE A 16 13.30 -6.56 -3.06
CA PHE A 16 13.24 -7.77 -2.24
C PHE A 16 12.53 -8.89 -3.01
N PHE A 17 12.83 -10.12 -2.63
CA PHE A 17 12.17 -11.30 -3.18
C PHE A 17 11.56 -12.11 -2.05
N THR A 18 10.34 -12.57 -2.25
CA THR A 18 9.67 -13.49 -1.31
C THR A 18 9.29 -14.77 -2.05
N LYS A 19 9.25 -15.89 -1.32
CA LYS A 19 9.04 -17.23 -1.90
C LYS A 19 7.71 -17.84 -1.53
N SER A 20 6.89 -17.11 -0.79
CA SER A 20 5.56 -17.56 -0.39
C SER A 20 4.71 -16.37 0.04
N GLU A 21 3.40 -16.57 0.09
CA GLU A 21 2.46 -15.59 0.64
C GLU A 21 2.83 -15.23 2.08
N ARG A 22 3.20 -16.25 2.87
CA ARG A 22 3.64 -16.04 4.26
C ARG A 22 4.90 -15.16 4.33
N GLU A 23 5.88 -15.37 3.46
CA GLU A 23 7.07 -14.52 3.42
C GLU A 23 6.73 -13.07 3.05
N THR A 24 5.78 -12.86 2.13
CA THR A 24 5.32 -11.51 1.78
C THR A 24 4.68 -10.83 2.99
N GLU A 25 3.85 -11.55 3.74
CA GLU A 25 3.25 -11.05 4.96
C GLU A 25 4.30 -10.73 6.03
N GLU A 26 5.26 -11.63 6.26
CA GLU A 26 6.36 -11.42 7.20
C GLU A 26 7.24 -10.23 6.80
N PHE A 27 7.49 -10.09 5.52
CA PHE A 27 8.27 -8.96 4.99
C PHE A 27 7.59 -7.63 5.32
N ALA A 28 6.29 -7.52 5.08
CA ALA A 28 5.52 -6.32 5.40
C ALA A 28 5.51 -6.03 6.90
N PHE A 29 5.31 -7.08 7.71
CA PHE A 29 5.36 -6.96 9.17
C PHE A 29 6.71 -6.41 9.64
N ASN A 30 7.80 -6.93 9.12
CA ASN A 30 9.14 -6.50 9.49
C ASN A 30 9.44 -5.05 9.05
N LEU A 31 8.96 -4.63 7.89
CA LEU A 31 9.06 -3.23 7.48
C LEU A 31 8.36 -2.30 8.49
N ALA A 32 7.17 -2.68 8.94
CA ALA A 32 6.44 -1.91 9.96
C ALA A 32 7.19 -1.89 11.29
N LYS A 33 7.71 -3.04 11.72
CA LYS A 33 8.51 -3.16 12.94
C LYS A 33 9.78 -2.30 12.88
N ASP A 34 10.37 -2.14 11.70
CA ASP A 34 11.57 -1.32 11.48
C ASP A 34 11.25 0.16 11.29
N ASN A 35 10.05 0.59 11.64
CA ASN A 35 9.60 1.99 11.57
C ASN A 35 9.60 2.59 10.16
N LYS A 36 9.40 1.76 9.14
CA LYS A 36 9.30 2.25 7.76
C LYS A 36 7.97 2.95 7.47
N PHE A 37 6.97 2.77 8.32
CA PHE A 37 5.64 3.37 8.19
C PHE A 37 5.27 4.09 9.48
N LYS A 38 4.60 5.22 9.36
CA LYS A 38 4.14 6.02 10.49
C LYS A 38 2.79 6.69 10.18
N SER A 39 2.13 7.17 11.22
CA SER A 39 0.86 7.90 11.07
C SER A 39 1.00 9.05 10.08
N GLY A 40 0.02 9.18 9.20
CA GLY A 40 0.02 10.14 8.10
C GLY A 40 0.60 9.60 6.80
N ASP A 41 1.23 8.43 6.81
CA ASP A 41 1.76 7.84 5.57
C ASP A 41 0.64 7.36 4.67
N ILE A 42 0.87 7.54 3.37
CA ILE A 42 0.03 7.01 2.29
C ILE A 42 0.83 5.95 1.56
N VAL A 43 0.45 4.70 1.77
CA VAL A 43 1.14 3.53 1.21
C VAL A 43 0.43 3.12 -0.07
N ALA A 44 1.05 3.39 -1.20
CA ALA A 44 0.52 3.03 -2.51
C ALA A 44 0.94 1.62 -2.89
N LEU A 45 -0.02 0.68 -2.94
CA LEU A 45 0.23 -0.69 -3.37
C LEU A 45 -0.13 -0.83 -4.85
N ARG A 46 0.83 -1.28 -5.64
CA ARG A 46 0.67 -1.53 -7.07
C ARG A 46 1.04 -2.98 -7.39
N GLY A 47 0.30 -3.57 -8.29
CA GLY A 47 0.52 -4.94 -8.72
C GLY A 47 -0.75 -5.51 -9.32
N ASP A 48 -0.58 -6.49 -10.21
CA ASP A 48 -1.70 -7.16 -10.86
C ASP A 48 -2.53 -7.98 -9.88
N LEU A 49 -3.70 -8.41 -10.31
CA LEU A 49 -4.55 -9.30 -9.54
C LEU A 49 -3.76 -10.56 -9.15
N GLY A 50 -3.80 -10.91 -7.86
CA GLY A 50 -3.06 -12.06 -7.35
C GLY A 50 -1.58 -11.80 -7.08
N ALA A 51 -1.10 -10.56 -7.20
CA ALA A 51 0.31 -10.24 -6.97
C ALA A 51 0.75 -10.34 -5.49
N GLY A 52 -0.21 -10.27 -4.54
CA GLY A 52 0.10 -10.34 -3.11
C GLY A 52 -0.12 -9.06 -2.34
N LYS A 53 -0.89 -8.11 -2.89
CA LYS A 53 -1.21 -6.85 -2.22
C LYS A 53 -1.93 -7.07 -0.88
N THR A 54 -2.88 -8.01 -0.86
CA THR A 54 -3.62 -8.34 0.36
C THR A 54 -2.72 -8.99 1.41
N ALA A 55 -1.81 -9.87 1.01
CA ALA A 55 -0.84 -10.49 1.92
C ALA A 55 0.08 -9.43 2.54
N PHE A 56 0.53 -8.48 1.74
CA PHE A 56 1.34 -7.36 2.22
C PHE A 56 0.57 -6.51 3.23
N THR A 57 -0.66 -6.15 2.89
CA THR A 57 -1.56 -5.40 3.80
C THR A 57 -1.78 -6.14 5.11
N ARG A 58 -1.97 -7.46 5.03
CA ARG A 58 -2.16 -8.30 6.23
C ARG A 58 -0.95 -8.21 7.16
N GLY A 59 0.26 -8.19 6.61
CA GLY A 59 1.48 -8.04 7.39
C GLY A 59 1.57 -6.68 8.09
N LEU A 60 1.22 -5.59 7.41
CA LEU A 60 1.18 -4.27 8.02
C LEU A 60 0.13 -4.19 9.13
N VAL A 61 -1.08 -4.67 8.86
CA VAL A 61 -2.17 -4.63 9.85
C VAL A 61 -1.84 -5.49 11.06
N ARG A 62 -1.19 -6.62 10.86
CA ARG A 62 -0.77 -7.49 11.99
C ARG A 62 0.14 -6.74 12.95
N PHE A 63 0.98 -5.84 12.48
CA PHE A 63 1.82 -5.02 13.35
C PHE A 63 1.01 -3.92 14.05
N PHE A 64 0.23 -3.15 13.31
CA PHE A 64 -0.46 -1.97 13.85
C PHE A 64 -1.76 -2.30 14.60
N ALA A 65 -2.43 -3.37 14.21
CA ALA A 65 -3.72 -3.77 14.76
C ALA A 65 -3.78 -5.31 14.87
N PRO A 66 -3.00 -5.92 15.78
CA PRO A 66 -2.78 -7.38 15.80
C PRO A 66 -4.03 -8.21 16.03
N ASP A 67 -5.07 -7.65 16.64
CA ASP A 67 -6.32 -8.36 16.90
C ASP A 67 -7.31 -8.28 15.73
N SER A 68 -6.94 -7.62 14.63
CA SER A 68 -7.80 -7.42 13.48
C SER A 68 -7.62 -8.52 12.44
N ARG A 69 -8.73 -8.88 11.78
CA ARG A 69 -8.71 -9.81 10.65
C ARG A 69 -8.84 -9.01 9.36
N VAL A 70 -7.84 -9.10 8.51
CA VAL A 70 -7.83 -8.39 7.22
C VAL A 70 -8.68 -9.13 6.20
N THR A 71 -9.61 -8.39 5.59
CA THR A 71 -10.38 -8.83 4.44
C THR A 71 -10.24 -7.80 3.33
N SER A 72 -10.36 -8.24 2.07
CA SER A 72 -10.35 -7.30 0.94
C SER A 72 -11.60 -6.41 1.02
N PRO A 73 -11.45 -5.05 0.92
CA PRO A 73 -12.60 -4.14 0.96
C PRO A 73 -13.30 -4.05 -0.40
N THR A 74 -13.64 -5.20 -0.99
CA THR A 74 -14.16 -5.28 -2.36
C THR A 74 -15.51 -4.57 -2.52
N PHE A 75 -16.37 -4.63 -1.51
CA PHE A 75 -17.72 -4.05 -1.57
C PHE A 75 -17.81 -2.72 -0.82
N SER A 76 -17.08 -2.57 0.30
CA SER A 76 -17.12 -1.36 1.12
C SER A 76 -16.15 -0.28 0.65
N LEU A 77 -15.19 -0.62 -0.21
CA LEU A 77 -14.11 0.22 -0.72
C LEU A 77 -13.10 0.65 0.35
N VAL A 78 -13.45 0.63 1.62
CA VAL A 78 -12.56 0.95 2.74
C VAL A 78 -12.85 0.07 3.94
N ASN A 79 -11.79 -0.43 4.58
CA ASN A 79 -11.84 -1.08 5.89
C ASN A 79 -10.95 -0.31 6.87
N GLN A 80 -11.37 -0.25 8.13
CA GLN A 80 -10.59 0.39 9.17
C GLN A 80 -10.16 -0.64 10.22
N TYR A 81 -8.85 -0.62 10.55
CA TYR A 81 -8.24 -1.46 11.58
C TYR A 81 -7.49 -0.53 12.53
N LYS A 82 -8.12 -0.12 13.64
CA LYS A 82 -7.54 0.88 14.54
C LYS A 82 -7.16 2.15 13.77
N ASN A 83 -5.85 2.46 13.70
CA ASN A 83 -5.31 3.62 13.01
C ASN A 83 -4.84 3.30 11.58
N VAL A 84 -5.30 2.20 10.99
CA VAL A 84 -4.99 1.83 9.61
C VAL A 84 -6.28 1.87 8.78
N LEU A 85 -6.26 2.64 7.69
CA LEU A 85 -7.33 2.67 6.69
C LEU A 85 -6.84 1.93 5.45
N HIS A 86 -7.62 0.97 5.00
CA HIS A 86 -7.31 0.14 3.85
C HIS A 86 -8.34 0.37 2.75
N PHE A 87 -7.94 1.03 1.67
CA PHE A 87 -8.76 1.32 0.51
C PHE A 87 -8.44 0.36 -0.64
N ASP A 88 -9.47 -0.03 -1.39
CA ASP A 88 -9.34 -0.74 -2.65
C ASP A 88 -9.96 0.13 -3.75
N MET A 89 -9.12 0.62 -4.66
CA MET A 89 -9.53 1.54 -5.72
C MET A 89 -9.84 0.86 -7.06
N TYR A 90 -9.95 -0.47 -7.06
CA TYR A 90 -10.18 -1.22 -8.30
C TYR A 90 -11.42 -0.74 -9.08
N ARG A 91 -12.49 -0.36 -8.37
CA ARG A 91 -13.76 0.08 -8.95
C ARG A 91 -13.87 1.59 -9.12
N ILE A 92 -12.86 2.34 -8.76
CA ILE A 92 -12.85 3.79 -8.93
C ILE A 92 -12.49 4.12 -10.37
N ASN A 93 -13.33 4.90 -11.04
CA ASN A 93 -13.14 5.28 -12.44
C ASN A 93 -13.01 6.79 -12.65
N SER A 94 -13.32 7.60 -11.62
CA SER A 94 -13.30 9.05 -11.73
C SER A 94 -12.97 9.70 -10.39
N GLU A 95 -12.61 10.98 -10.43
CA GLU A 95 -12.43 11.78 -9.22
C GLU A 95 -13.74 11.89 -8.41
N ASP A 96 -14.89 11.96 -9.10
CA ASP A 96 -16.19 11.99 -8.45
C ASP A 96 -16.45 10.72 -7.62
N ASP A 97 -15.99 9.57 -8.08
CA ASP A 97 -16.06 8.32 -7.33
C ASP A 97 -15.28 8.44 -6.02
N LEU A 98 -14.07 9.03 -6.04
CA LEU A 98 -13.29 9.26 -4.84
C LEU A 98 -13.98 10.20 -3.86
N LEU A 99 -14.56 11.28 -4.37
CA LEU A 99 -15.30 12.23 -3.55
C LEU A 99 -16.49 11.56 -2.86
N SER A 100 -17.17 10.66 -3.57
CA SER A 100 -18.37 9.98 -3.06
C SER A 100 -18.09 9.05 -1.87
N ILE A 101 -16.87 8.50 -1.76
CA ILE A 101 -16.51 7.62 -0.64
C ILE A 101 -15.84 8.37 0.53
N GLY A 102 -15.73 9.70 0.43
CA GLY A 102 -15.12 10.51 1.50
C GLY A 102 -13.62 10.36 1.62
N PHE A 103 -12.95 9.94 0.55
CA PHE A 103 -11.51 9.63 0.58
C PHE A 103 -10.67 10.81 1.07
N PHE A 104 -10.91 12.01 0.54
CA PHE A 104 -10.11 13.18 0.87
C PHE A 104 -10.26 13.63 2.32
N ASP A 105 -11.40 13.36 2.94
CA ASP A 105 -11.64 13.68 4.35
C ASP A 105 -10.79 12.80 5.29
N GLU A 106 -10.50 11.58 4.88
CA GLU A 106 -9.71 10.64 5.67
C GLU A 106 -8.21 10.97 5.66
N LEU A 107 -7.74 11.72 4.67
CA LEU A 107 -6.32 12.09 4.57
C LEU A 107 -5.87 13.05 5.67
N ASP A 108 -6.78 13.79 6.28
CA ASP A 108 -6.49 14.74 7.35
C ASP A 108 -6.37 14.07 8.73
N LYS A 109 -6.55 12.75 8.80
CA LYS A 109 -6.49 11.99 10.05
C LYS A 109 -5.12 11.39 10.29
N ASN A 110 -4.78 11.14 11.56
CA ASN A 110 -3.51 10.52 11.95
C ASN A 110 -3.53 9.00 11.75
N ASN A 111 -3.93 8.57 10.57
CA ASN A 111 -3.98 7.17 10.20
C ASN A 111 -2.87 6.83 9.21
N ILE A 112 -2.50 5.56 9.16
CA ILE A 112 -1.75 5.00 8.04
C ILE A 112 -2.78 4.61 7.00
N ILE A 113 -2.60 5.09 5.77
CA ILE A 113 -3.54 4.87 4.68
C ILE A 113 -2.89 3.93 3.67
N ILE A 114 -3.48 2.74 3.51
CA ILE A 114 -3.04 1.74 2.54
C ILE A 114 -4.01 1.79 1.37
N ILE A 115 -3.49 1.95 0.15
CA ILE A 115 -4.31 2.07 -1.05
C ILE A 115 -3.90 0.98 -2.04
N GLU A 116 -4.75 -0.05 -2.21
CA GLU A 116 -4.59 -1.03 -3.29
C GLU A 116 -5.13 -0.44 -4.60
N TRP A 117 -4.53 -0.83 -5.70
CA TRP A 117 -4.85 -0.30 -7.03
C TRP A 117 -4.66 1.22 -7.12
N PHE A 118 -3.58 1.72 -6.55
CA PHE A 118 -3.25 3.13 -6.56
C PHE A 118 -3.17 3.71 -7.99
N ASP A 119 -2.73 2.91 -8.95
CA ASP A 119 -2.65 3.30 -10.35
C ASP A 119 -4.00 3.72 -10.94
N LYS A 120 -5.12 3.28 -10.38
CA LYS A 120 -6.47 3.70 -10.79
C LYS A 120 -6.75 5.16 -10.47
N ILE A 121 -6.07 5.74 -9.48
CA ILE A 121 -6.30 7.11 -9.02
C ILE A 121 -5.10 8.02 -9.22
N ALA A 122 -4.00 7.52 -9.78
CA ALA A 122 -2.74 8.26 -9.91
C ALA A 122 -2.86 9.54 -10.73
N ASP A 123 -3.81 9.62 -11.66
CA ASP A 123 -4.03 10.80 -12.49
C ASP A 123 -4.65 11.99 -11.74
N PHE A 124 -5.33 11.73 -10.62
CA PHE A 124 -5.98 12.78 -9.83
C PHE A 124 -5.59 12.78 -8.36
N PHE A 125 -4.67 11.90 -7.96
CA PHE A 125 -4.11 11.87 -6.61
C PHE A 125 -2.72 11.25 -6.66
N ASP A 126 -1.70 11.98 -6.25
CA ASP A 126 -0.30 11.56 -6.35
C ASP A 126 0.49 11.74 -5.04
N GLU A 127 -0.18 11.87 -3.91
CA GLU A 127 0.45 12.16 -2.62
C GLU A 127 0.90 10.90 -1.87
N GLU A 128 1.41 9.88 -2.58
CA GLU A 128 1.99 8.71 -1.94
C GLU A 128 3.28 9.08 -1.19
N THR A 129 3.46 8.50 0.02
CA THR A 129 4.70 8.66 0.79
C THR A 129 5.57 7.41 0.74
N VAL A 130 4.94 6.25 0.58
CA VAL A 130 5.63 4.98 0.37
C VAL A 130 4.97 4.27 -0.79
N ARG A 131 5.78 3.81 -1.72
CA ARG A 131 5.31 3.05 -2.87
C ARG A 131 5.78 1.61 -2.75
N ILE A 132 4.86 0.67 -2.92
CA ILE A 132 5.13 -0.75 -2.92
C ILE A 132 4.65 -1.33 -4.26
N ASP A 133 5.59 -1.79 -5.06
CA ASP A 133 5.28 -2.48 -6.31
C ASP A 133 5.52 -3.98 -6.09
N ILE A 134 4.51 -4.80 -6.34
CA ILE A 134 4.60 -6.25 -6.18
C ILE A 134 4.37 -6.90 -7.53
N ALA A 135 5.35 -7.68 -7.99
CA ALA A 135 5.27 -8.42 -9.25
C ALA A 135 5.33 -9.92 -8.98
N LYS A 136 4.41 -10.66 -9.59
CA LYS A 136 4.41 -12.11 -9.56
C LYS A 136 5.49 -12.64 -10.48
N ILE A 137 6.44 -13.43 -9.96
CA ILE A 137 7.47 -14.11 -10.75
C ILE A 137 6.95 -15.48 -11.19
N ASN A 138 6.35 -16.22 -10.25
CA ASN A 138 5.67 -17.51 -10.49
C ASN A 138 4.60 -17.68 -9.39
N GLU A 139 4.01 -18.85 -9.25
CA GLU A 139 2.94 -19.10 -8.29
C GLU A 139 3.31 -18.70 -6.86
N ASN A 140 4.55 -18.93 -6.47
CA ASN A 140 5.00 -18.72 -5.09
C ASN A 140 5.86 -17.48 -4.90
N GLU A 141 6.65 -17.10 -5.91
CA GLU A 141 7.66 -16.05 -5.79
C GLU A 141 7.13 -14.69 -6.21
N ARG A 142 7.55 -13.67 -5.44
CA ARG A 142 7.21 -12.26 -5.69
C ARG A 142 8.47 -11.41 -5.66
N LYS A 143 8.50 -10.40 -6.52
CA LYS A 143 9.47 -9.32 -6.48
C LYS A 143 8.76 -8.11 -5.89
N ILE A 144 9.34 -7.54 -4.83
CA ILE A 144 8.77 -6.40 -4.13
C ILE A 144 9.75 -5.24 -4.22
N ILE A 145 9.28 -4.11 -4.71
CA ILE A 145 10.07 -2.88 -4.73
C ILE A 145 9.45 -1.93 -3.70
N TYR A 146 10.23 -1.63 -2.68
CA TYR A 146 9.91 -0.61 -1.70
C TYR A 146 10.57 0.70 -2.12
N ALA A 147 9.80 1.76 -2.21
CA ALA A 147 10.31 3.09 -2.53
C ALA A 147 9.75 4.11 -1.55
N ASP A 148 10.64 4.84 -0.89
CA ASP A 148 10.27 5.96 -0.01
C ASP A 148 10.31 7.23 -0.85
N THR A 149 9.16 7.87 -1.03
CA THR A 149 9.01 9.06 -1.87
C THR A 149 9.15 10.37 -1.10
N ARG A 150 9.47 10.29 0.19
CA ARG A 150 9.57 11.48 1.07
C ARG A 150 10.90 12.23 0.95
N TYR A 151 11.84 11.70 0.20
CA TYR A 151 13.15 12.32 -0.03
C TYR A 151 13.21 13.21 -1.25
#